data_18b7bf799578d05158c2b39932a97652
#
_entry.id   18b7bf799578d05158c2b39932a97652
#
_cell.length_a   1.000
_cell.length_b   1.000
_cell.length_c   1.000
_cell.angle_alpha   90.00
_cell.angle_beta   90.00
_cell.angle_gamma   90.00
#
_symmetry.space_group_name_H-M   'P 1'
#
loop_
_entity.id
_entity.type
_entity.pdbx_description
1 polymer ?
#
loop_
_entity_poly.entity_id
_entity_poly.type
_entity_poly.pdbx_seq_one_letter_code
_entity_poly.pdbx_strand_id
1 'polypeptide(L)'
;MSLTLKIYDRLKELCEGAGLSVSVELGLEPGHRDLGMKKSGCIGFCEMGPLLHIQPLDVLYTRVSLEDCQEIFERSLKGNEVVERLLYRAEGGTCRTEDEIPFYRLQTHNVLEFCGKIDAVDLNEYIARGGYAEIGRAHV
;
A
#
# COMPACT_ATOMS: atom_id res chain seq x y z
N MET A 1 4.16 -5.22 -19.03
CA MET A 1 4.35 -4.61 -17.70
C MET A 1 3.00 -4.15 -17.18
N SER A 2 2.61 -4.55 -15.97
CA SER A 2 1.30 -4.19 -15.41
C SER A 2 1.20 -2.69 -15.14
N LEU A 3 -0.01 -2.12 -15.17
CA LEU A 3 -0.25 -0.69 -14.88
C LEU A 3 0.24 -0.34 -13.46
N THR A 4 0.05 -1.24 -12.49
CA THR A 4 0.52 -1.07 -11.10
C THR A 4 2.03 -0.86 -11.02
N LEU A 5 2.82 -1.62 -11.79
CA LEU A 5 4.28 -1.45 -11.82
C LEU A 5 4.68 -0.10 -12.41
N LYS A 6 4.00 0.35 -13.47
CA LYS A 6 4.26 1.67 -14.06
C LYS A 6 3.96 2.81 -13.09
N ILE A 7 2.87 2.70 -12.31
CA ILE A 7 2.52 3.66 -11.26
C ILE A 7 3.59 3.67 -10.17
N TYR A 8 4.01 2.49 -9.72
CA TYR A 8 5.08 2.35 -8.74
C TYR A 8 6.37 3.02 -9.20
N ASP A 9 6.83 2.71 -10.41
CA ASP A 9 8.06 3.28 -10.97
C ASP A 9 7.94 4.80 -11.13
N ARG A 10 6.78 5.31 -11.57
CA ARG A 10 6.53 6.73 -11.73
C ARG A 10 6.54 7.49 -10.40
N LEU A 11 5.89 6.97 -9.36
CA LEU A 11 5.91 7.58 -8.03
C LEU A 11 7.33 7.56 -7.44
N LYS A 12 8.08 6.47 -7.64
CA LYS A 12 9.47 6.37 -7.23
C LYS A 12 10.33 7.45 -7.88
N GLU A 13 10.24 7.61 -9.21
CA GLU A 13 10.97 8.67 -9.94
C GLU A 13 10.64 10.07 -9.42
N LEU A 14 9.37 10.36 -9.12
CA LEU A 14 8.95 11.66 -8.60
C LEU A 14 9.52 11.93 -7.20
N CYS A 15 9.56 10.92 -6.34
CA CYS A 15 10.14 11.02 -4.99
C CYS A 15 11.65 11.25 -5.06
N GLU A 16 12.37 10.46 -5.86
CA GLU A 16 13.82 10.58 -6.05
C GLU A 16 14.20 11.93 -6.66
N GLY A 17 13.44 12.39 -7.67
CA GLY A 17 13.63 13.69 -8.30
C GLY A 17 13.41 14.88 -7.36
N ALA A 18 12.64 14.71 -6.30
CA ALA A 18 12.44 15.70 -5.25
C ALA A 18 13.45 15.61 -4.08
N GLY A 19 14.43 14.71 -4.19
CA GLY A 19 15.43 14.48 -3.14
C GLY A 19 14.90 13.75 -1.92
N LEU A 20 13.76 13.06 -2.06
CA LEU A 20 13.24 12.14 -1.06
C LEU A 20 13.84 10.77 -1.33
N SER A 21 14.59 10.24 -0.37
CA SER A 21 15.07 8.86 -0.49
C SER A 21 13.88 7.91 -0.36
N VAL A 22 13.77 6.98 -1.33
CA VAL A 22 12.75 5.93 -1.32
C VAL A 22 13.40 4.65 -0.82
N SER A 23 13.08 4.24 0.39
CA SER A 23 13.49 2.96 0.93
C SER A 23 12.51 1.89 0.49
N VAL A 24 13.02 0.86 -0.16
CA VAL A 24 12.26 -0.35 -0.51
C VAL A 24 12.44 -1.42 0.57
N GLU A 25 13.45 -1.25 1.44
CA GLU A 25 13.76 -2.16 2.54
C GLU A 25 13.09 -1.74 3.85
N LEU A 26 12.60 -2.72 4.57
CA LEU A 26 12.06 -2.57 5.90
C LEU A 26 13.16 -2.54 6.95
N GLY A 27 13.34 -1.41 7.48
CA GLY A 27 14.28 -1.13 8.55
C GLY A 27 14.24 0.36 8.86
N LEU A 28 13.05 0.95 8.85
CA LEU A 28 12.89 2.33 9.26
C LEU A 28 13.18 2.44 10.77
N GLU A 29 14.41 2.78 11.09
CA GLU A 29 14.73 3.36 12.38
C GLU A 29 13.87 4.63 12.55
N PRO A 30 13.18 4.82 13.68
CA PRO A 30 12.39 6.01 13.92
C PRO A 30 13.30 7.23 13.89
N GLY A 31 13.21 8.03 12.84
CA GLY A 31 14.00 9.26 12.66
C GLY A 31 14.46 9.56 11.22
N HIS A 32 14.40 8.62 10.30
CA HIS A 32 14.71 8.89 8.89
C HIS A 32 13.48 9.39 8.14
N ARG A 33 13.68 10.44 7.31
CA ARG A 33 12.65 11.00 6.42
C ARG A 33 12.50 10.20 5.12
N ASP A 34 12.70 8.90 5.18
CA ASP A 34 12.63 8.04 4.01
C ASP A 34 11.18 7.58 3.79
N LEU A 35 10.72 7.73 2.55
CA LEU A 35 9.44 7.19 2.12
C LEU A 35 9.59 5.70 1.84
N GLY A 36 8.92 4.86 2.61
CA GLY A 36 8.81 3.43 2.32
C GLY A 36 7.80 3.17 1.21
N MET A 37 8.23 2.53 0.12
CA MET A 37 7.33 2.06 -0.94
C MET A 37 7.36 0.54 -1.01
N LYS A 38 6.19 -0.08 -0.83
CA LYS A 38 6.02 -1.54 -0.87
C LYS A 38 5.08 -1.97 -1.96
N LYS A 39 5.34 -3.15 -2.50
CA LYS A 39 4.41 -3.85 -3.40
C LYS A 39 3.66 -4.88 -2.58
N SER A 40 2.38 -4.69 -2.45
CA SER A 40 1.51 -5.65 -1.77
C SER A 40 1.01 -6.73 -2.72
N GLY A 41 0.63 -7.88 -2.17
CA GLY A 41 -0.17 -8.87 -2.88
C GLY A 41 -1.57 -8.36 -3.21
N CYS A 42 -2.36 -9.18 -3.90
CA CYS A 42 -3.74 -8.82 -4.23
C CYS A 42 -4.62 -8.85 -2.97
N ILE A 43 -5.29 -7.74 -2.69
CA ILE A 43 -6.22 -7.60 -1.57
C ILE A 43 -7.69 -7.88 -1.98
N GLY A 44 -7.91 -8.44 -3.17
CA GLY A 44 -9.22 -8.92 -3.63
C GLY A 44 -10.11 -7.89 -4.32
N PHE A 45 -9.77 -6.61 -4.30
CA PHE A 45 -10.60 -5.54 -4.87
C PHE A 45 -10.20 -5.16 -6.30
N CYS A 46 -10.04 -6.17 -7.17
CA CYS A 46 -9.50 -6.02 -8.52
C CYS A 46 -10.28 -5.07 -9.42
N GLU A 47 -11.60 -4.99 -9.24
CA GLU A 47 -12.47 -4.08 -10.03
C GLU A 47 -12.12 -2.60 -9.81
N MET A 48 -11.61 -2.27 -8.64
CA MET A 48 -11.21 -0.91 -8.27
C MET A 48 -9.71 -0.66 -8.41
N GLY A 49 -8.97 -1.61 -8.96
CA GLY A 49 -7.53 -1.45 -9.19
C GLY A 49 -7.19 -0.50 -10.34
N PRO A 50 -5.96 -0.02 -10.39
CA PRO A 50 -4.90 -0.12 -9.35
C PRO A 50 -5.24 0.59 -8.05
N LEU A 51 -4.82 -0.02 -6.94
CA LEU A 51 -5.01 0.51 -5.59
C LEU A 51 -3.70 1.08 -5.06
N LEU A 52 -3.78 2.17 -4.31
CA LEU A 52 -2.65 2.80 -3.64
C LEU A 52 -3.03 3.18 -2.22
N HIS A 53 -2.39 2.56 -1.23
CA HIS A 53 -2.55 2.91 0.18
C HIS A 53 -1.40 3.83 0.62
N ILE A 54 -1.73 4.96 1.22
CA ILE A 54 -0.75 5.96 1.68
C ILE A 54 -0.84 6.10 3.20
N GLN A 55 0.26 5.84 3.88
CA GLN A 55 0.43 6.10 5.29
C GLN A 55 1.43 7.27 5.50
N PRO A 56 1.31 8.08 6.54
CA PRO A 56 0.38 7.98 7.68
C PRO A 56 -1.01 8.59 7.45
N LEU A 57 -1.33 9.06 6.22
CA LEU A 57 -2.65 9.61 5.90
C LEU A 57 -3.80 8.62 6.09
N ASP A 58 -3.47 7.33 6.10
CA ASP A 58 -4.42 6.22 6.13
C ASP A 58 -5.53 6.38 5.08
N VAL A 59 -5.11 6.48 3.83
CA VAL A 59 -6.01 6.66 2.69
C VAL A 59 -5.79 5.59 1.63
N LEU A 60 -6.88 4.99 1.16
CA LEU A 60 -6.89 4.04 0.05
C LEU A 60 -7.44 4.70 -1.22
N TYR A 61 -6.56 4.94 -2.18
CA TYR A 61 -6.95 5.42 -3.50
C TYR A 61 -7.28 4.26 -4.42
N THR A 62 -8.33 4.44 -5.22
CA THR A 62 -8.83 3.46 -6.17
C THR A 62 -8.70 3.96 -7.61
N ARG A 63 -8.59 3.05 -8.57
CA ARG A 63 -8.52 3.35 -10.01
C ARG A 63 -7.44 4.38 -10.37
N VAL A 64 -6.30 4.28 -9.67
CA VAL A 64 -5.17 5.20 -9.88
C VAL A 64 -4.60 5.03 -11.28
N SER A 65 -4.39 6.15 -11.98
CA SER A 65 -3.75 6.21 -13.29
C SER A 65 -2.33 6.78 -13.22
N LEU A 66 -1.60 6.72 -14.32
CA LEU A 66 -0.28 7.35 -14.41
C LEU A 66 -0.35 8.88 -14.31
N GLU A 67 -1.43 9.47 -14.79
CA GLU A 67 -1.66 10.92 -14.76
C GLU A 67 -1.88 11.41 -13.33
N ASP A 68 -2.47 10.57 -12.47
CA ASP A 68 -2.72 10.87 -11.07
C ASP A 68 -1.45 10.91 -10.22
N CYS A 69 -0.37 10.27 -10.68
CA CYS A 69 0.87 10.15 -9.88
C CYS A 69 1.45 11.51 -9.49
N GLN A 70 1.39 12.51 -10.39
CA GLN A 70 1.89 13.85 -10.10
C GLN A 70 1.06 14.53 -9.00
N GLU A 71 -0.28 14.48 -9.11
CA GLU A 71 -1.16 15.07 -8.10
C GLU A 71 -1.04 14.38 -6.75
N ILE A 72 -0.98 13.04 -6.75
CA ILE A 72 -0.76 12.26 -5.54
C ILE A 72 0.56 12.63 -4.86
N PHE A 73 1.62 12.77 -5.65
CA PHE A 73 2.93 13.16 -5.13
C PHE A 73 2.89 14.55 -4.48
N GLU A 74 2.34 15.55 -5.18
CA GLU A 74 2.32 16.92 -4.70
C GLU A 74 1.37 17.13 -3.51
N ARG A 75 0.16 16.59 -3.58
CA ARG A 75 -0.86 16.79 -2.56
C ARG A 75 -0.73 15.82 -1.40
N SER A 76 -0.59 14.52 -1.68
CA SER A 76 -0.62 13.51 -0.61
C SER A 76 0.75 13.28 0.02
N LEU A 77 1.81 13.09 -0.77
CA LEU A 77 3.13 12.77 -0.23
C LEU A 77 3.87 14.00 0.30
N LYS A 78 3.73 15.16 -0.35
CA LYS A 78 4.33 16.42 0.12
C LYS A 78 3.41 17.26 0.97
N GLY A 79 2.15 17.42 0.52
CA GLY A 79 1.18 18.31 1.13
C GLY A 79 0.38 17.69 2.29
N ASN A 80 0.47 16.37 2.46
CA ASN A 80 -0.32 15.62 3.44
C ASN A 80 -1.84 15.84 3.29
N GLU A 81 -2.28 16.05 2.03
CA GLU A 81 -3.69 16.28 1.66
C GLU A 81 -4.28 15.07 0.95
N VAL A 82 -5.57 14.86 1.15
CA VAL A 82 -6.31 13.79 0.48
C VAL A 82 -6.80 14.24 -0.89
N VAL A 83 -6.61 13.40 -1.91
CA VAL A 83 -7.17 13.58 -3.26
C VAL A 83 -8.53 12.91 -3.32
N GLU A 84 -9.60 13.65 -2.96
CA GLU A 84 -10.94 13.08 -2.78
C GLU A 84 -11.51 12.36 -4.02
N ARG A 85 -11.14 12.78 -5.23
CA ARG A 85 -11.62 12.15 -6.47
C ARG A 85 -11.15 10.71 -6.64
N LEU A 86 -10.06 10.33 -5.99
CA LEU A 86 -9.47 8.98 -6.05
C LEU A 86 -10.00 8.06 -4.96
N LEU A 87 -10.80 8.57 -4.03
CA LEU A 87 -11.42 7.78 -2.98
C LEU A 87 -12.55 6.90 -3.54
N TYR A 88 -12.75 5.76 -2.92
CA TYR A 88 -13.87 4.89 -3.24
C TYR A 88 -15.20 5.53 -2.82
N ARG A 89 -16.20 5.48 -3.71
CA ARG A 89 -17.56 5.97 -3.43
C ARG A 89 -18.50 4.80 -3.29
N ALA A 90 -19.03 4.62 -2.08
CA ALA A 90 -20.12 3.68 -1.79
C ALA A 90 -21.47 4.40 -1.83
N GLU A 91 -22.57 3.66 -1.74
CA GLU A 91 -23.93 4.22 -1.66
C GLU A 91 -24.12 5.15 -0.46
N GLY A 92 -23.35 4.94 0.62
CA GLY A 92 -23.39 5.75 1.85
C GLY A 92 -22.44 6.95 1.89
N GLY A 93 -21.64 7.19 0.85
CA GLY A 93 -20.67 8.28 0.82
C GLY A 93 -19.27 7.85 0.35
N THR A 94 -18.31 8.74 0.57
CA THR A 94 -16.91 8.52 0.20
C THR A 94 -16.18 7.81 1.32
N CYS A 95 -15.52 6.70 1.01
CA CYS A 95 -14.70 5.91 1.93
C CYS A 95 -13.24 6.33 1.81
N ARG A 96 -12.62 6.70 2.91
CA ARG A 96 -11.23 7.13 2.97
C ARG A 96 -10.29 5.97 3.26
N THR A 97 -10.66 5.14 4.24
CA THR A 97 -9.85 4.00 4.69
C THR A 97 -10.38 2.70 4.11
N GLU A 98 -9.55 1.66 4.17
CA GLU A 98 -9.95 0.30 3.77
C GLU A 98 -11.16 -0.20 4.60
N ASP A 99 -11.13 0.04 5.91
CA ASP A 99 -12.16 -0.42 6.84
C ASP A 99 -13.54 0.25 6.62
N GLU A 100 -13.58 1.42 6.00
CA GLU A 100 -14.84 2.10 5.66
C GLU A 100 -15.51 1.49 4.43
N ILE A 101 -14.76 0.76 3.60
CA ILE A 101 -15.27 0.14 2.37
C ILE A 101 -16.12 -1.07 2.74
N PRO A 102 -17.42 -1.11 2.35
CA PRO A 102 -18.33 -2.22 2.71
C PRO A 102 -17.80 -3.58 2.28
N PHE A 103 -17.08 -3.66 1.16
CA PHE A 103 -16.45 -4.87 0.67
C PHE A 103 -15.48 -5.48 1.68
N TYR A 104 -14.64 -4.67 2.32
CA TYR A 104 -13.65 -5.15 3.31
C TYR A 104 -14.25 -5.35 4.68
N ARG A 105 -15.15 -4.46 5.10
CA ARG A 105 -15.78 -4.52 6.44
C ARG A 105 -16.49 -5.84 6.73
N LEU A 106 -16.96 -6.53 5.70
CA LEU A 106 -17.67 -7.81 5.81
C LEU A 106 -16.73 -9.02 5.63
N GLN A 107 -15.43 -8.80 5.44
CA GLN A 107 -14.46 -9.88 5.25
C GLN A 107 -13.65 -10.13 6.52
N THR A 108 -13.38 -11.41 6.77
CA THR A 108 -12.39 -11.83 7.77
C THR A 108 -11.24 -12.50 7.04
N HIS A 109 -10.06 -11.88 7.10
CA HIS A 109 -8.86 -12.39 6.46
C HIS A 109 -8.09 -13.31 7.41
N ASN A 110 -8.20 -14.63 7.21
CA ASN A 110 -7.43 -15.63 7.99
C ASN A 110 -6.12 -15.97 7.26
N VAL A 111 -6.21 -16.42 6.01
CA VAL A 111 -5.03 -16.80 5.20
C VAL A 111 -4.30 -15.58 4.68
N LEU A 112 -5.03 -14.51 4.35
CA LEU A 112 -4.50 -13.26 3.80
C LEU A 112 -4.34 -12.15 4.86
N GLU A 113 -4.21 -12.53 6.12
CA GLU A 113 -4.12 -11.57 7.25
C GLU A 113 -3.01 -10.52 7.05
N PHE A 114 -1.89 -10.92 6.46
CA PHE A 114 -0.74 -10.05 6.23
C PHE A 114 -0.72 -9.40 4.84
N CYS A 115 -1.70 -9.69 3.99
CA CYS A 115 -1.79 -9.09 2.66
C CYS A 115 -2.00 -7.58 2.80
N GLY A 116 -1.18 -6.79 2.12
CA GLY A 116 -1.16 -5.34 2.26
C GLY A 116 -0.37 -4.79 3.45
N LYS A 117 -0.02 -5.64 4.44
CA LYS A 117 0.70 -5.24 5.65
C LYS A 117 2.21 -5.53 5.59
N ILE A 118 2.60 -6.53 4.79
CA ILE A 118 4.00 -6.89 4.57
C ILE A 118 4.34 -6.84 3.08
N ASP A 119 5.64 -6.70 2.77
CA ASP A 119 6.10 -6.87 1.40
C ASP A 119 6.04 -8.37 1.02
N ALA A 120 5.29 -8.69 -0.04
CA ALA A 120 5.06 -10.08 -0.46
C ALA A 120 6.31 -10.79 -0.97
N VAL A 121 7.40 -10.06 -1.25
CA VAL A 121 8.67 -10.61 -1.74
C VAL A 121 9.80 -10.50 -0.71
N ASP A 122 9.55 -9.93 0.48
CA ASP A 122 10.53 -9.84 1.55
C ASP A 122 10.42 -11.03 2.52
N LEU A 123 11.42 -11.91 2.44
CA LEU A 123 11.52 -13.08 3.31
C LEU A 123 11.69 -12.71 4.80
N ASN A 124 12.40 -11.63 5.09
CA ASN A 124 12.66 -11.23 6.47
C ASN A 124 11.37 -10.74 7.17
N GLU A 125 10.53 -10.00 6.46
CA GLU A 125 9.20 -9.62 6.98
C GLU A 125 8.34 -10.85 7.28
N TYR A 126 8.34 -11.83 6.38
CA TYR A 126 7.59 -13.07 6.57
C TYR A 126 8.08 -13.85 7.82
N ILE A 127 9.42 -13.97 7.98
CA ILE A 127 10.02 -14.64 9.16
C ILE A 127 9.71 -13.87 10.44
N ALA A 128 9.81 -12.54 10.45
CA ALA A 128 9.52 -11.70 11.59
C ALA A 128 8.07 -11.84 12.09
N ARG A 129 7.15 -12.23 11.21
CA ARG A 129 5.75 -12.53 11.52
C ARG A 129 5.47 -13.98 11.88
N GLY A 130 6.51 -14.77 12.13
CA GLY A 130 6.41 -16.18 12.48
C GLY A 130 6.38 -17.14 11.30
N GLY A 131 6.70 -16.66 10.11
CA GLY A 131 6.83 -17.51 8.92
C GLY A 131 7.81 -18.65 9.18
N TYR A 132 7.49 -19.84 8.68
CA TYR A 132 8.21 -21.12 8.92
C TYR A 132 8.21 -21.65 10.36
N ALA A 133 7.67 -20.92 11.35
CA ALA A 133 7.64 -21.39 12.74
C ALA A 133 6.88 -22.73 12.90
N GLU A 134 5.83 -22.94 12.13
CA GLU A 134 5.04 -24.17 12.17
C GLU A 134 5.74 -25.38 11.51
N ILE A 135 6.66 -25.14 10.58
CA ILE A 135 7.43 -26.23 9.95
C ILE A 135 8.34 -26.91 10.98
N GLY A 136 8.92 -26.12 11.92
CA GLY A 136 9.71 -26.66 13.01
C GLY A 136 8.91 -27.49 14.01
N ARG A 137 7.61 -27.24 14.13
CA ARG A 137 6.71 -27.99 15.02
C ARG A 137 6.19 -29.30 14.41
N ALA A 138 6.15 -29.37 13.10
CA ALA A 138 5.64 -30.55 12.40
C ALA A 138 6.63 -31.74 12.39
N HIS A 139 7.82 -31.58 12.92
CA HIS A 139 8.92 -32.58 12.92
C HIS A 139 9.23 -33.14 14.31
N VAL A 140 8.31 -33.07 15.28
CA VAL A 140 8.45 -33.69 16.59
C VAL A 140 7.58 -34.92 16.71
#